data_467537006497492ffe33f3a57f147566
#
_entry.id   467537006497492ffe33f3a57f147566
#
_cell.length_a   1.000
_cell.length_b   1.000
_cell.length_c   1.000
_cell.angle_alpha   90.00
_cell.angle_beta   90.00
_cell.angle_gamma   90.00
#
_symmetry.space_group_name_H-M   'P 1'
#
loop_
_entity.id
_entity.type
_entity.pdbx_description
1 polymer ?
#
loop_
_entity_poly.entity_id
_entity_poly.type
_entity_poly.pdbx_seq_one_letter_code
_entity_poly.pdbx_strand_id
1 'polypeptide(L)'
;MFQDKYVFAQLASFLNRSKFNRIVTKYDGDKYVKHFTCWNQLLALMFGQLSNRESLRDLIVALEAHHSKCYHLGMGKNVSKSSLARANQDRDYHIFEEYAYYLVSEARQKCANHIFKLGGNVYAFDSTTIDLCLSVFWWAKFRKKKGGIKVHTLYDVETQIPAFFHITEAYVHDSKVMIEIPYEPSSYYIFDRGYNNFKILYKIHQIEAYFVVRAKKNLGYKSIQWKRRLPKNVLSDASVFLTGFYPKQYYPEPLRLVKYWDEEQEREFTFITNAMHISALQVAELYKNRWQVELFFKWLKQHLKIKRFWGTTENAVRIQIYAAICAYCLVAIIQHDMQLNRSTYEVLQILSISLTDKTHLRDLFDKTKFQNDKERFGPNGPSLFNF
;
A
#
# COMPACT_ATOMS: atom_id res chain seq x y z
N MET A 1 -28.04 8.47 10.60
CA MET A 1 -27.61 7.13 11.05
C MET A 1 -26.44 7.17 12.05
N PHE A 2 -25.67 8.27 12.17
CA PHE A 2 -24.48 8.38 13.03
C PHE A 2 -24.59 9.45 14.14
N GLN A 3 -25.80 9.97 14.43
CA GLN A 3 -26.01 10.92 15.54
C GLN A 3 -25.48 10.29 16.84
N ASP A 4 -24.71 11.04 17.62
CA ASP A 4 -24.11 10.66 18.90
C ASP A 4 -23.02 9.59 18.90
N LYS A 5 -22.54 9.09 17.73
CA LYS A 5 -21.43 8.16 17.68
C LYS A 5 -20.10 8.91 17.55
N TYR A 6 -19.09 8.43 18.26
CA TYR A 6 -17.71 8.91 18.09
C TYR A 6 -17.20 8.68 16.65
N VAL A 7 -16.35 9.56 16.16
CA VAL A 7 -15.75 9.47 14.81
C VAL A 7 -15.15 8.08 14.57
N PHE A 8 -14.36 7.54 15.50
CA PHE A 8 -13.79 6.19 15.37
C PHE A 8 -14.85 5.10 15.25
N ALA A 9 -15.95 5.18 15.99
CA ALA A 9 -17.05 4.22 15.89
C ALA A 9 -17.78 4.32 14.54
N GLN A 10 -17.88 5.53 14.00
CA GLN A 10 -18.41 5.73 12.65
C GLN A 10 -17.49 5.10 11.60
N LEU A 11 -16.16 5.29 11.70
CA LEU A 11 -15.16 4.64 10.83
C LEU A 11 -15.26 3.11 10.93
N ALA A 12 -15.30 2.57 12.15
CA ALA A 12 -15.37 1.14 12.39
C ALA A 12 -16.65 0.49 11.80
N SER A 13 -17.72 1.27 11.57
CA SER A 13 -18.95 0.76 10.95
C SER A 13 -18.81 0.44 9.45
N PHE A 14 -17.77 0.93 8.78
CA PHE A 14 -17.43 0.54 7.40
C PHE A 14 -16.72 -0.81 7.32
N LEU A 15 -16.26 -1.35 8.46
CA LEU A 15 -15.60 -2.65 8.53
C LEU A 15 -16.64 -3.79 8.62
N ASN A 16 -16.49 -4.80 7.79
CA ASN A 16 -17.34 -5.98 7.83
C ASN A 16 -16.93 -6.93 8.98
N ARG A 17 -17.52 -6.72 10.16
CA ARG A 17 -17.27 -7.53 11.35
C ARG A 17 -17.64 -9.00 11.16
N SER A 18 -18.71 -9.31 10.43
CA SER A 18 -19.14 -10.70 10.19
C SER A 18 -18.10 -11.46 9.37
N LYS A 19 -17.50 -10.82 8.35
CA LYS A 19 -16.41 -11.39 7.58
C LYS A 19 -15.17 -11.62 8.45
N PHE A 20 -14.81 -10.64 9.27
CA PHE A 20 -13.68 -10.78 10.20
C PHE A 20 -13.88 -11.94 11.17
N ASN A 21 -15.06 -12.04 11.79
CA ASN A 21 -15.36 -13.11 12.75
C ASN A 21 -15.28 -14.50 12.10
N ARG A 22 -15.71 -14.67 10.83
CA ARG A 22 -15.53 -15.95 10.10
C ARG A 22 -14.05 -16.30 9.94
N ILE A 23 -13.21 -15.33 9.64
CA ILE A 23 -11.75 -15.53 9.56
C ILE A 23 -11.19 -15.91 10.93
N VAL A 24 -11.58 -15.19 12.00
CA VAL A 24 -11.16 -15.52 13.39
C VAL A 24 -11.53 -16.95 13.76
N THR A 25 -12.74 -17.40 13.43
CA THR A 25 -13.17 -18.80 13.65
C THR A 25 -12.34 -19.80 12.87
N LYS A 26 -11.98 -19.50 11.61
CA LYS A 26 -11.14 -20.36 10.75
C LYS A 26 -9.76 -20.65 11.38
N TYR A 27 -9.20 -19.67 12.10
CA TYR A 27 -7.87 -19.77 12.73
C TYR A 27 -7.92 -19.95 14.24
N ASP A 28 -9.06 -20.31 14.83
CA ASP A 28 -9.26 -20.43 16.29
C ASP A 28 -8.78 -19.20 17.10
N GLY A 29 -8.77 -18.00 16.50
CA GLY A 29 -8.11 -16.81 17.04
C GLY A 29 -8.65 -16.31 18.39
N ASP A 30 -9.93 -16.58 18.69
CA ASP A 30 -10.57 -16.23 19.96
C ASP A 30 -10.82 -17.43 20.88
N LYS A 31 -10.19 -18.60 20.58
CA LYS A 31 -10.30 -19.79 21.43
C LYS A 31 -9.74 -19.50 22.83
N TYR A 32 -10.53 -19.78 23.83
CA TYR A 32 -10.24 -19.50 25.25
C TYR A 32 -10.09 -18.00 25.60
N VAL A 33 -10.45 -17.09 24.69
CA VAL A 33 -10.42 -15.64 24.96
C VAL A 33 -11.68 -15.20 25.68
N LYS A 34 -11.54 -14.60 26.89
CA LYS A 34 -12.68 -14.14 27.71
C LYS A 34 -13.13 -12.71 27.38
N HIS A 35 -12.20 -11.79 27.11
CA HIS A 35 -12.51 -10.36 27.04
C HIS A 35 -11.90 -9.64 25.85
N PHE A 36 -10.61 -9.81 25.58
CA PHE A 36 -9.90 -9.09 24.52
C PHE A 36 -9.84 -9.91 23.24
N THR A 37 -10.90 -9.84 22.41
CA THR A 37 -11.06 -10.58 21.16
C THR A 37 -10.10 -10.09 20.07
N CYS A 38 -9.95 -10.87 18.99
CA CYS A 38 -9.22 -10.44 17.78
C CYS A 38 -9.82 -9.16 17.15
N TRP A 39 -11.16 -9.02 17.24
CA TRP A 39 -11.81 -7.79 16.78
C TRP A 39 -11.37 -6.57 17.60
N ASN A 40 -11.34 -6.70 18.92
CA ASN A 40 -10.90 -5.61 19.79
C ASN A 40 -9.43 -5.28 19.55
N GLN A 41 -8.59 -6.29 19.27
CA GLN A 41 -7.19 -6.09 18.88
C GLN A 41 -7.06 -5.33 17.57
N LEU A 42 -7.81 -5.71 16.53
CA LEU A 42 -7.81 -4.99 15.24
C LEU A 42 -8.19 -3.53 15.44
N LEU A 43 -9.28 -3.26 16.16
CA LEU A 43 -9.72 -1.89 16.41
C LEU A 43 -8.71 -1.08 17.23
N ALA A 44 -8.10 -1.67 18.28
CA ALA A 44 -7.06 -1.01 19.06
C ALA A 44 -5.84 -0.66 18.21
N LEU A 45 -5.39 -1.59 17.35
CA LEU A 45 -4.27 -1.34 16.44
C LEU A 45 -4.62 -0.27 15.40
N MET A 46 -5.80 -0.32 14.79
CA MET A 46 -6.25 0.70 13.83
C MET A 46 -6.41 2.08 14.49
N PHE A 47 -6.95 2.14 15.71
CA PHE A 47 -7.01 3.38 16.49
C PHE A 47 -5.60 3.96 16.69
N GLY A 48 -4.63 3.12 17.08
CA GLY A 48 -3.25 3.53 17.23
C GLY A 48 -2.62 4.06 15.93
N GLN A 49 -2.90 3.42 14.80
CA GLN A 49 -2.44 3.89 13.47
C GLN A 49 -3.06 5.24 13.12
N LEU A 50 -4.39 5.34 13.20
CA LEU A 50 -5.13 6.55 12.83
C LEU A 50 -4.88 7.73 13.77
N SER A 51 -4.65 7.49 15.08
CA SER A 51 -4.29 8.52 16.07
C SER A 51 -2.79 8.79 16.17
N ASN A 52 -2.00 8.26 15.26
CA ASN A 52 -0.57 8.53 15.11
C ASN A 52 0.28 8.13 16.34
N ARG A 53 -0.07 7.01 17.06
CA ARG A 53 0.67 6.56 18.24
C ARG A 53 2.03 5.97 17.89
N GLU A 54 3.07 6.36 18.63
CA GLU A 54 4.45 5.96 18.30
C GLU A 54 4.90 4.65 18.94
N SER A 55 4.26 4.23 20.02
CA SER A 55 4.61 3.02 20.74
C SER A 55 3.39 2.33 21.35
N LEU A 56 3.56 1.04 21.72
CA LEU A 56 2.51 0.31 22.41
C LEU A 56 2.14 1.00 23.75
N ARG A 57 3.12 1.61 24.45
CA ARG A 57 2.87 2.37 25.68
C ARG A 57 2.02 3.61 25.40
N ASP A 58 2.36 4.37 24.37
CA ASP A 58 1.61 5.55 23.96
C ASP A 58 0.17 5.20 23.55
N LEU A 59 -0.01 4.09 22.82
CA LEU A 59 -1.35 3.59 22.49
C LEU A 59 -2.16 3.26 23.74
N ILE A 60 -1.57 2.57 24.73
CA ILE A 60 -2.28 2.23 25.98
C ILE A 60 -2.63 3.49 26.77
N VAL A 61 -1.72 4.45 26.90
CA VAL A 61 -2.00 5.74 27.57
C VAL A 61 -3.17 6.45 26.87
N ALA A 62 -3.21 6.46 25.56
CA ALA A 62 -4.32 7.07 24.81
C ALA A 62 -5.65 6.34 25.06
N LEU A 63 -5.64 5.01 25.11
CA LEU A 63 -6.85 4.21 25.41
C LEU A 63 -7.29 4.40 26.85
N GLU A 64 -6.37 4.49 27.81
CA GLU A 64 -6.64 4.76 29.23
C GLU A 64 -7.24 6.16 29.42
N ALA A 65 -6.70 7.19 28.74
CA ALA A 65 -7.26 8.54 28.77
C ALA A 65 -8.71 8.59 28.25
N HIS A 66 -9.08 7.65 27.39
CA HIS A 66 -10.42 7.51 26.85
C HIS A 66 -11.19 6.29 27.39
N HIS A 67 -10.81 5.81 28.58
CA HIS A 67 -11.37 4.59 29.19
C HIS A 67 -12.92 4.57 29.18
N SER A 68 -13.57 5.66 29.61
CA SER A 68 -15.03 5.78 29.62
C SER A 68 -15.68 5.72 28.21
N LYS A 69 -14.90 6.00 27.16
CA LYS A 69 -15.34 6.02 25.77
C LYS A 69 -15.08 4.68 25.06
N CYS A 70 -14.19 3.81 25.54
CA CYS A 70 -13.75 2.59 24.86
C CYS A 70 -14.90 1.70 24.38
N TYR A 71 -15.94 1.54 25.23
CA TYR A 71 -17.15 0.78 24.85
C TYR A 71 -17.85 1.42 23.65
N HIS A 72 -18.04 2.72 23.66
CA HIS A 72 -18.71 3.48 22.60
C HIS A 72 -17.84 3.61 21.34
N LEU A 73 -16.54 3.44 21.44
CA LEU A 73 -15.62 3.35 20.30
C LEU A 73 -15.66 1.96 19.62
N GLY A 74 -16.40 1.01 20.19
CA GLY A 74 -16.52 -0.36 19.67
C GLY A 74 -15.40 -1.31 20.11
N MET A 75 -14.50 -0.87 20.97
CA MET A 75 -13.34 -1.67 21.44
C MET A 75 -13.65 -2.55 22.66
N GLY A 76 -14.87 -2.43 23.22
CA GLY A 76 -15.27 -3.14 24.43
C GLY A 76 -14.61 -2.57 25.69
N LYS A 77 -14.13 -3.46 26.59
CA LYS A 77 -13.40 -3.05 27.81
C LYS A 77 -12.01 -2.55 27.46
N ASN A 78 -11.47 -1.71 28.35
CA ASN A 78 -10.07 -1.26 28.24
C ASN A 78 -9.10 -2.45 28.26
N VAL A 79 -7.99 -2.34 27.53
CA VAL A 79 -6.98 -3.38 27.40
C VAL A 79 -5.69 -2.96 28.10
N SER A 80 -5.09 -3.87 28.86
CA SER A 80 -3.76 -3.64 29.45
C SER A 80 -2.66 -3.80 28.39
N LYS A 81 -1.51 -3.13 28.63
CA LYS A 81 -0.32 -3.24 27.78
C LYS A 81 0.11 -4.71 27.61
N SER A 82 0.11 -5.50 28.68
CA SER A 82 0.50 -6.91 28.64
C SER A 82 -0.47 -7.76 27.83
N SER A 83 -1.78 -7.50 27.90
CA SER A 83 -2.79 -8.22 27.12
C SER A 83 -2.65 -7.93 25.62
N LEU A 84 -2.45 -6.66 25.23
CA LEU A 84 -2.25 -6.29 23.84
C LEU A 84 -0.91 -6.83 23.31
N ALA A 85 0.17 -6.72 24.09
CA ALA A 85 1.48 -7.27 23.70
C ALA A 85 1.42 -8.78 23.47
N ARG A 86 0.77 -9.53 24.39
CA ARG A 86 0.59 -10.98 24.25
C ARG A 86 -0.28 -11.33 23.06
N ALA A 87 -1.38 -10.61 22.83
CA ALA A 87 -2.23 -10.82 21.65
C ALA A 87 -1.45 -10.61 20.35
N ASN A 88 -0.59 -9.59 20.26
CA ASN A 88 0.27 -9.36 19.09
C ASN A 88 1.32 -10.45 18.91
N GLN A 89 1.78 -11.07 19.99
CA GLN A 89 2.78 -12.14 19.94
C GLN A 89 2.19 -13.50 19.58
N ASP A 90 1.03 -13.86 20.15
CA ASP A 90 0.55 -15.24 20.17
C ASP A 90 -0.58 -15.52 19.17
N ARG A 91 -1.34 -14.51 18.75
CA ARG A 91 -2.42 -14.69 17.77
C ARG A 91 -1.90 -14.84 16.35
N ASP A 92 -2.47 -15.73 15.58
CA ASP A 92 -2.06 -15.99 14.20
C ASP A 92 -2.24 -14.74 13.33
N TYR A 93 -1.15 -14.25 12.74
CA TYR A 93 -1.15 -13.08 11.86
C TYR A 93 -1.99 -13.28 10.60
N HIS A 94 -2.23 -14.52 10.15
CA HIS A 94 -3.05 -14.81 8.97
C HIS A 94 -4.49 -14.32 9.12
N ILE A 95 -4.99 -14.16 10.35
CA ILE A 95 -6.30 -13.54 10.62
C ILE A 95 -6.32 -12.10 10.06
N PHE A 96 -5.29 -11.35 10.35
CA PHE A 96 -5.16 -9.95 9.93
C PHE A 96 -4.78 -9.83 8.45
N GLU A 97 -3.97 -10.75 7.95
CA GLU A 97 -3.59 -10.86 6.54
C GLU A 97 -4.82 -11.11 5.65
N GLU A 98 -5.59 -12.17 5.93
CA GLU A 98 -6.78 -12.52 5.15
C GLU A 98 -7.82 -11.40 5.18
N TYR A 99 -7.97 -10.73 6.33
CA TYR A 99 -8.87 -9.59 6.44
C TYR A 99 -8.37 -8.35 5.70
N ALA A 100 -7.06 -8.11 5.70
CA ALA A 100 -6.46 -7.03 4.92
C ALA A 100 -6.70 -7.24 3.41
N TYR A 101 -6.52 -8.47 2.90
CA TYR A 101 -6.83 -8.79 1.51
C TYR A 101 -8.32 -8.64 1.19
N TYR A 102 -9.21 -8.99 2.11
CA TYR A 102 -10.63 -8.72 1.95
C TYR A 102 -10.90 -7.22 1.80
N LEU A 103 -10.35 -6.36 2.67
CA LEU A 103 -10.51 -4.90 2.58
C LEU A 103 -9.86 -4.32 1.33
N VAL A 104 -8.74 -4.85 0.89
CA VAL A 104 -8.10 -4.49 -0.40
C VAL A 104 -9.06 -4.75 -1.56
N SER A 105 -9.70 -5.92 -1.58
CA SER A 105 -10.69 -6.26 -2.62
C SER A 105 -11.87 -5.29 -2.62
N GLU A 106 -12.44 -4.98 -1.45
CA GLU A 106 -13.53 -4.02 -1.29
C GLU A 106 -13.13 -2.61 -1.77
N ALA A 107 -11.93 -2.14 -1.36
CA ALA A 107 -11.44 -0.83 -1.74
C ALA A 107 -11.19 -0.73 -3.25
N ARG A 108 -10.59 -1.76 -3.88
CA ARG A 108 -10.36 -1.80 -5.32
C ARG A 108 -11.67 -1.79 -6.11
N GLN A 109 -12.66 -2.56 -5.70
CA GLN A 109 -13.98 -2.57 -6.36
C GLN A 109 -14.67 -1.20 -6.33
N LYS A 110 -14.54 -0.47 -5.21
CA LYS A 110 -15.13 0.86 -5.06
C LYS A 110 -14.35 1.94 -5.81
N CYS A 111 -13.02 1.92 -5.73
CA CYS A 111 -12.15 2.96 -6.29
C CYS A 111 -11.77 2.72 -7.77
N ALA A 112 -12.39 1.76 -8.47
CA ALA A 112 -12.07 1.44 -9.85
C ALA A 112 -12.25 2.65 -10.78
N ASN A 113 -11.14 3.10 -11.38
CA ASN A 113 -11.08 4.15 -12.39
C ASN A 113 -10.24 3.63 -13.56
N HIS A 114 -10.74 3.74 -14.80
CA HIS A 114 -10.00 3.29 -16.00
C HIS A 114 -9.23 4.46 -16.63
N ILE A 115 -8.11 4.83 -16.02
CA ILE A 115 -7.27 5.96 -16.45
C ILE A 115 -6.63 5.67 -17.82
N PHE A 116 -6.11 4.46 -18.03
CA PHE A 116 -5.33 4.11 -19.22
C PHE A 116 -6.15 3.58 -20.40
N LYS A 117 -7.40 3.16 -20.19
CA LYS A 117 -8.28 2.58 -21.23
C LYS A 117 -7.61 1.44 -22.02
N LEU A 118 -6.81 0.60 -21.36
CA LEU A 118 -6.03 -0.47 -22.00
C LEU A 118 -6.73 -1.84 -21.97
N GLY A 119 -7.94 -1.92 -21.40
CA GLY A 119 -8.71 -3.16 -21.32
C GLY A 119 -8.23 -4.15 -20.24
N GLY A 120 -7.25 -3.78 -19.43
CA GLY A 120 -6.72 -4.59 -18.32
C GLY A 120 -6.20 -3.72 -17.19
N ASN A 121 -5.99 -4.31 -16.01
CA ASN A 121 -5.47 -3.60 -14.84
C ASN A 121 -4.00 -3.20 -15.04
N VAL A 122 -3.59 -2.10 -14.43
CA VAL A 122 -2.21 -1.59 -14.49
C VAL A 122 -1.59 -1.65 -13.10
N TYR A 123 -0.55 -2.46 -12.96
CA TYR A 123 0.14 -2.70 -11.71
C TYR A 123 1.58 -2.21 -11.72
N ALA A 124 2.00 -1.50 -10.68
CA ALA A 124 3.40 -1.21 -10.39
C ALA A 124 3.89 -2.14 -9.27
N PHE A 125 5.02 -2.79 -9.47
CA PHE A 125 5.63 -3.65 -8.45
C PHE A 125 6.94 -3.06 -7.96
N ASP A 126 7.06 -2.92 -6.65
CA ASP A 126 8.29 -2.50 -6.00
C ASP A 126 8.35 -3.02 -4.55
N SER A 127 9.47 -2.78 -3.88
CA SER A 127 9.67 -3.13 -2.48
C SER A 127 10.18 -1.96 -1.67
N THR A 128 9.85 -1.97 -0.38
CA THR A 128 10.42 -1.02 0.56
C THR A 128 11.04 -1.74 1.74
N THR A 129 12.26 -1.33 2.12
CA THR A 129 12.94 -1.85 3.29
C THR A 129 12.58 -1.04 4.53
N ILE A 130 12.31 -1.74 5.63
CA ILE A 130 12.11 -1.17 6.96
C ILE A 130 13.29 -1.66 7.80
N ASP A 131 14.16 -0.72 8.18
CA ASP A 131 15.33 -1.03 9.01
C ASP A 131 14.90 -1.36 10.45
N LEU A 132 15.48 -2.40 11.01
CA LEU A 132 15.21 -2.90 12.37
C LEU A 132 16.52 -3.01 13.15
N CYS A 133 16.42 -2.79 14.47
CA CYS A 133 17.55 -3.02 15.36
C CYS A 133 17.72 -4.54 15.59
N LEU A 134 18.81 -5.12 15.08
CA LEU A 134 19.04 -6.57 15.11
C LEU A 134 19.09 -7.15 16.55
N SER A 135 19.52 -6.37 17.55
CA SER A 135 19.52 -6.83 18.95
C SER A 135 18.13 -7.04 19.51
N VAL A 136 17.12 -6.38 18.95
CA VAL A 136 15.70 -6.47 19.35
C VAL A 136 14.93 -7.42 18.43
N PHE A 137 15.24 -7.37 17.13
CA PHE A 137 14.58 -8.15 16.08
C PHE A 137 15.54 -9.19 15.51
N TRP A 138 16.03 -10.09 16.34
CA TRP A 138 17.07 -11.08 16.02
C TRP A 138 16.73 -12.00 14.85
N TRP A 139 15.46 -12.20 14.57
CA TRP A 139 14.95 -12.98 13.45
C TRP A 139 15.06 -12.26 12.08
N ALA A 140 15.02 -10.92 12.07
CA ALA A 140 14.99 -10.10 10.86
C ALA A 140 16.41 -9.79 10.33
N LYS A 141 17.18 -10.80 9.97
CA LYS A 141 18.56 -10.64 9.49
C LYS A 141 18.58 -9.90 8.15
N PHE A 142 19.50 -8.94 8.01
CA PHE A 142 19.73 -8.22 6.76
C PHE A 142 21.20 -8.18 6.35
N ARG A 143 22.09 -7.71 7.25
CA ARG A 143 23.54 -7.66 7.10
C ARG A 143 24.18 -8.04 8.44
N LYS A 144 25.52 -8.25 8.45
CA LYS A 144 26.25 -8.67 9.69
C LYS A 144 25.87 -7.88 10.95
N LYS A 145 25.48 -6.58 10.83
CA LYS A 145 25.14 -5.70 11.97
C LYS A 145 23.79 -5.00 11.85
N LYS A 146 22.96 -5.32 10.83
CA LYS A 146 21.66 -4.68 10.61
C LYS A 146 20.56 -5.71 10.46
N GLY A 147 19.41 -5.46 11.08
CA GLY A 147 18.15 -6.15 10.81
C GLY A 147 17.28 -5.37 9.84
N GLY A 148 16.34 -6.02 9.23
CA GLY A 148 15.35 -5.38 8.39
C GLY A 148 14.39 -6.36 7.74
N ILE A 149 13.24 -5.86 7.39
CA ILE A 149 12.26 -6.55 6.57
C ILE A 149 11.99 -5.77 5.30
N LYS A 150 11.53 -6.46 4.27
CA LYS A 150 11.00 -5.86 3.05
C LYS A 150 9.50 -6.10 2.94
N VAL A 151 8.79 -5.08 2.55
CA VAL A 151 7.40 -5.18 2.12
C VAL A 151 7.39 -5.00 0.61
N HIS A 152 7.18 -6.10 -0.10
CA HIS A 152 6.99 -6.13 -1.55
C HIS A 152 5.53 -5.87 -1.84
N THR A 153 5.24 -4.97 -2.76
CA THR A 153 3.86 -4.55 -3.03
C THR A 153 3.60 -4.53 -4.53
N LEU A 154 2.54 -5.20 -4.94
CA LEU A 154 1.91 -4.97 -6.23
C LEU A 154 0.83 -3.90 -6.04
N TYR A 155 1.05 -2.75 -6.62
CA TYR A 155 0.20 -1.58 -6.46
C TYR A 155 -0.63 -1.35 -7.72
N ASP A 156 -1.94 -1.34 -7.57
CA ASP A 156 -2.85 -1.00 -8.65
C ASP A 156 -2.83 0.52 -8.87
N VAL A 157 -2.31 0.92 -10.01
CA VAL A 157 -2.08 2.33 -10.36
C VAL A 157 -3.40 3.07 -10.60
N GLU A 158 -4.41 2.37 -11.09
CA GLU A 158 -5.70 2.96 -11.43
C GLU A 158 -6.57 3.20 -10.20
N THR A 159 -6.65 2.22 -9.31
CA THR A 159 -7.43 2.34 -8.06
C THR A 159 -6.66 3.04 -6.95
N GLN A 160 -5.34 3.16 -7.08
CA GLN A 160 -4.41 3.61 -6.04
C GLN A 160 -4.48 2.77 -4.75
N ILE A 161 -4.82 1.49 -4.90
CA ILE A 161 -4.91 0.52 -3.82
C ILE A 161 -3.86 -0.57 -4.05
N PRO A 162 -3.11 -0.99 -3.02
CA PRO A 162 -2.23 -2.13 -3.15
C PRO A 162 -3.04 -3.42 -3.39
N ALA A 163 -2.65 -4.21 -4.39
CA ALA A 163 -3.35 -5.45 -4.76
C ALA A 163 -2.75 -6.70 -4.11
N PHE A 164 -1.44 -6.67 -3.81
CA PHE A 164 -0.73 -7.79 -3.23
C PHE A 164 0.42 -7.30 -2.34
N PHE A 165 0.67 -8.03 -1.25
CA PHE A 165 1.78 -7.80 -0.33
C PHE A 165 2.52 -9.09 -0.05
N HIS A 166 3.83 -9.00 0.01
CA HIS A 166 4.67 -10.10 0.48
C HIS A 166 5.76 -9.55 1.41
N ILE A 167 5.82 -10.08 2.63
CA ILE A 167 6.75 -9.62 3.66
C ILE A 167 7.89 -10.63 3.76
N THR A 168 9.12 -10.17 3.55
CA THR A 168 10.34 -11.00 3.64
C THR A 168 11.36 -10.36 4.56
N GLU A 169 12.34 -11.15 4.98
CA GLU A 169 13.57 -10.60 5.53
C GLU A 169 14.30 -9.75 4.46
N ALA A 170 14.99 -8.68 4.89
CA ALA A 170 15.54 -7.70 3.96
C ALA A 170 16.72 -8.22 3.10
N TYR A 171 17.30 -9.40 3.43
CA TYR A 171 18.33 -10.01 2.58
C TYR A 171 17.76 -10.66 1.31
N VAL A 172 16.46 -10.95 1.28
CA VAL A 172 15.83 -11.57 0.09
C VAL A 172 15.89 -10.59 -1.08
N HIS A 173 16.42 -11.05 -2.21
CA HIS A 173 16.52 -10.23 -3.41
C HIS A 173 15.13 -10.01 -4.02
N ASP A 174 14.82 -8.76 -4.39
CA ASP A 174 13.49 -8.35 -4.85
C ASP A 174 12.96 -9.17 -6.03
N SER A 175 13.84 -9.52 -7.00
CA SER A 175 13.45 -10.31 -8.17
C SER A 175 13.01 -11.76 -7.84
N LYS A 176 13.35 -12.29 -6.65
CA LYS A 176 12.89 -13.61 -6.23
C LYS A 176 11.40 -13.62 -5.89
N VAL A 177 10.90 -12.50 -5.38
CA VAL A 177 9.49 -12.36 -4.99
C VAL A 177 8.56 -12.21 -6.20
N MET A 178 9.08 -11.89 -7.37
CA MET A 178 8.26 -11.84 -8.59
C MET A 178 7.51 -13.15 -8.86
N ILE A 179 8.00 -14.30 -8.39
CA ILE A 179 7.33 -15.59 -8.59
C ILE A 179 6.04 -15.75 -7.77
N GLU A 180 5.94 -15.00 -6.67
CA GLU A 180 4.81 -15.03 -5.74
C GLU A 180 3.65 -14.12 -6.19
N ILE A 181 3.88 -13.27 -7.20
CA ILE A 181 2.85 -12.35 -7.69
C ILE A 181 1.74 -13.15 -8.40
N PRO A 182 0.47 -12.93 -8.05
CA PRO A 182 -0.66 -13.51 -8.75
C PRO A 182 -0.92 -12.77 -10.07
N TYR A 183 -0.19 -13.14 -11.11
CA TYR A 183 -0.33 -12.52 -12.43
C TYR A 183 -1.69 -12.85 -13.06
N GLU A 184 -2.33 -11.82 -13.64
CA GLU A 184 -3.64 -11.89 -14.29
C GLU A 184 -3.49 -11.68 -15.80
N PRO A 185 -4.17 -12.45 -16.67
CA PRO A 185 -4.18 -12.20 -18.11
C PRO A 185 -4.63 -10.78 -18.45
N SER A 186 -4.20 -10.29 -19.60
CA SER A 186 -4.52 -8.95 -20.13
C SER A 186 -4.09 -7.76 -19.27
N SER A 187 -3.47 -7.98 -18.11
CA SER A 187 -3.00 -6.94 -17.19
C SER A 187 -1.57 -6.51 -17.50
N TYR A 188 -1.22 -5.27 -17.12
CA TYR A 188 0.08 -4.64 -17.36
C TYR A 188 0.88 -4.57 -16.06
N TYR A 189 2.13 -5.04 -16.07
CA TYR A 189 3.02 -5.07 -14.91
C TYR A 189 4.24 -4.19 -15.15
N ILE A 190 4.43 -3.19 -14.30
CA ILE A 190 5.49 -2.19 -14.43
C ILE A 190 6.56 -2.48 -13.40
N PHE A 191 7.82 -2.62 -13.85
CA PHE A 191 8.95 -2.97 -13.01
C PHE A 191 10.15 -2.03 -13.21
N ASP A 192 10.93 -1.79 -12.17
CA ASP A 192 12.24 -1.14 -12.33
C ASP A 192 13.30 -2.13 -12.86
N ARG A 193 14.47 -1.60 -13.21
CA ARG A 193 15.61 -2.39 -13.78
C ARG A 193 16.08 -3.53 -12.87
N GLY A 194 15.87 -3.45 -11.57
CA GLY A 194 16.18 -4.52 -10.61
C GLY A 194 15.45 -5.83 -10.89
N TYR A 195 14.31 -5.75 -11.55
CA TYR A 195 13.40 -6.84 -11.83
C TYR A 195 13.58 -7.47 -13.24
N ASN A 196 14.70 -7.27 -13.92
CA ASN A 196 15.00 -7.90 -15.22
C ASN A 196 15.26 -9.41 -15.04
N ASN A 197 14.22 -10.16 -14.68
CA ASN A 197 14.21 -11.62 -14.60
C ASN A 197 13.48 -12.20 -15.81
N PHE A 198 14.21 -12.52 -16.88
CA PHE A 198 13.63 -12.95 -18.16
C PHE A 198 12.80 -14.23 -18.05
N LYS A 199 13.13 -15.14 -17.10
CA LYS A 199 12.32 -16.33 -16.86
C LYS A 199 10.90 -15.98 -16.36
N ILE A 200 10.79 -15.01 -15.45
CA ILE A 200 9.49 -14.57 -14.96
C ILE A 200 8.77 -13.69 -15.98
N LEU A 201 9.50 -12.79 -16.68
CA LEU A 201 8.93 -11.98 -17.74
C LEU A 201 8.34 -12.85 -18.87
N TYR A 202 8.97 -13.99 -19.16
CA TYR A 202 8.42 -14.94 -20.13
C TYR A 202 7.15 -15.65 -19.61
N LYS A 203 7.10 -15.99 -18.32
CA LYS A 203 5.86 -16.50 -17.71
C LYS A 203 4.70 -15.50 -17.81
N ILE A 204 4.98 -14.20 -17.58
CA ILE A 204 3.97 -13.14 -17.77
C ILE A 204 3.48 -13.13 -19.22
N HIS A 205 4.39 -13.24 -20.19
CA HIS A 205 4.02 -13.33 -21.61
C HIS A 205 3.16 -14.56 -21.91
N GLN A 206 3.52 -15.72 -21.40
CA GLN A 206 2.82 -16.98 -21.64
C GLN A 206 1.37 -17.01 -21.12
N ILE A 207 1.05 -16.22 -20.10
CA ILE A 207 -0.33 -16.07 -19.58
C ILE A 207 -1.09 -14.92 -20.23
N GLU A 208 -0.59 -14.39 -21.37
CA GLU A 208 -1.20 -13.29 -22.11
C GLU A 208 -1.28 -11.99 -21.28
N ALA A 209 -0.36 -11.78 -20.36
CA ALA A 209 -0.17 -10.53 -19.64
C ALA A 209 0.99 -9.73 -20.22
N TYR A 210 1.02 -8.44 -19.91
CA TYR A 210 1.98 -7.49 -20.44
C TYR A 210 2.89 -6.94 -19.36
N PHE A 211 4.12 -6.59 -19.74
CA PHE A 211 5.03 -5.92 -18.82
C PHE A 211 5.73 -4.72 -19.48
N VAL A 212 6.10 -3.76 -18.66
CA VAL A 212 7.01 -2.66 -19.01
C VAL A 212 8.13 -2.66 -17.98
N VAL A 213 9.35 -2.91 -18.40
CA VAL A 213 10.53 -2.99 -17.54
C VAL A 213 11.60 -2.03 -18.03
N ARG A 214 12.20 -1.27 -17.12
CA ARG A 214 13.40 -0.48 -17.45
C ARG A 214 14.56 -1.41 -17.73
N ALA A 215 15.17 -1.31 -18.90
CA ALA A 215 16.30 -2.12 -19.33
C ALA A 215 17.57 -1.87 -18.49
N LYS A 216 18.37 -2.90 -18.26
CA LYS A 216 19.73 -2.73 -17.75
C LYS A 216 20.62 -2.11 -18.81
N LYS A 217 21.63 -1.30 -18.42
CA LYS A 217 22.56 -0.65 -19.35
C LYS A 217 23.35 -1.65 -20.22
N ASN A 218 23.60 -2.84 -19.68
CA ASN A 218 24.36 -3.93 -20.33
C ASN A 218 23.44 -4.98 -20.97
N LEU A 219 22.19 -4.64 -21.31
CA LEU A 219 21.30 -5.55 -22.01
C LEU A 219 21.84 -5.83 -23.42
N GLY A 220 22.15 -7.11 -23.71
CA GLY A 220 22.52 -7.55 -25.05
C GLY A 220 21.28 -7.86 -25.88
N TYR A 221 21.17 -7.23 -27.06
CA TYR A 221 20.07 -7.47 -27.99
C TYR A 221 20.49 -7.28 -29.44
N LYS A 222 19.73 -7.88 -30.35
CA LYS A 222 19.84 -7.66 -31.80
C LYS A 222 18.50 -7.13 -32.30
N SER A 223 18.51 -5.96 -32.92
CA SER A 223 17.31 -5.37 -33.51
C SER A 223 16.93 -6.09 -34.80
N ILE A 224 15.63 -6.31 -34.97
CA ILE A 224 15.03 -6.97 -36.13
C ILE A 224 14.37 -5.94 -37.04
N GLN A 225 13.58 -5.04 -36.44
CA GLN A 225 12.76 -4.07 -37.17
C GLN A 225 12.70 -2.78 -36.34
N TRP A 226 12.72 -1.63 -37.05
CA TRP A 226 12.60 -0.29 -36.44
C TRP A 226 11.39 0.43 -37.03
N LYS A 227 10.70 1.21 -36.18
CA LYS A 227 9.69 2.17 -36.62
C LYS A 227 10.36 3.42 -37.16
N ARG A 228 10.02 3.84 -38.39
CA ARG A 228 10.62 5.00 -39.05
C ARG A 228 10.05 6.34 -38.59
N ARG A 229 8.76 6.40 -38.25
CA ARG A 229 8.08 7.61 -37.77
C ARG A 229 7.90 7.52 -36.28
N LEU A 230 8.62 8.35 -35.54
CA LEU A 230 8.60 8.36 -34.07
C LEU A 230 7.91 9.63 -33.58
N PRO A 231 7.07 9.54 -32.54
CA PRO A 231 6.51 10.71 -31.86
C PRO A 231 7.61 11.53 -31.19
N LYS A 232 7.28 12.78 -30.80
CA LYS A 232 8.17 13.63 -29.99
C LYS A 232 8.66 12.85 -28.76
N ASN A 233 9.92 13.03 -28.40
CA ASN A 233 10.60 12.41 -27.26
C ASN A 233 10.81 10.89 -27.36
N VAL A 234 10.32 10.21 -28.37
CA VAL A 234 10.68 8.81 -28.64
C VAL A 234 11.92 8.78 -29.53
N LEU A 235 13.05 8.31 -28.95
CA LEU A 235 14.34 8.26 -29.64
C LEU A 235 14.50 7.00 -30.49
N SER A 236 13.87 5.88 -30.07
CA SER A 236 13.89 4.61 -30.80
C SER A 236 12.69 3.76 -30.41
N ASP A 237 12.16 3.00 -31.36
CA ASP A 237 11.11 2.00 -31.17
C ASP A 237 11.41 0.83 -32.09
N ALA A 238 11.89 -0.28 -31.53
CA ALA A 238 12.37 -1.41 -32.31
C ALA A 238 11.91 -2.75 -31.71
N SER A 239 11.69 -3.74 -32.58
CA SER A 239 11.58 -5.14 -32.18
C SER A 239 12.98 -5.74 -32.09
N VAL A 240 13.25 -6.48 -31.03
CA VAL A 240 14.58 -7.02 -30.71
C VAL A 240 14.50 -8.47 -30.25
N PHE A 241 15.56 -9.25 -30.52
CA PHE A 241 15.85 -10.50 -29.81
C PHE A 241 16.96 -10.29 -28.79
N LEU A 242 16.85 -10.97 -27.64
CA LEU A 242 17.91 -11.00 -26.65
C LEU A 242 19.09 -11.86 -27.15
N THR A 243 20.31 -11.41 -26.92
CA THR A 243 21.54 -12.10 -27.40
C THR A 243 22.37 -12.77 -26.33
N GLY A 244 22.23 -12.38 -25.05
CA GLY A 244 22.91 -13.04 -23.94
C GLY A 244 22.48 -14.50 -23.80
N PHE A 245 23.41 -15.39 -23.42
CA PHE A 245 23.14 -16.83 -23.33
C PHE A 245 21.87 -17.15 -22.50
N TYR A 246 21.83 -16.74 -21.22
CA TYR A 246 20.66 -16.93 -20.37
C TYR A 246 19.43 -16.11 -20.77
N PRO A 247 19.54 -14.80 -21.08
CA PRO A 247 18.40 -14.01 -21.53
C PRO A 247 17.72 -14.60 -22.77
N LYS A 248 18.47 -15.02 -23.79
CA LYS A 248 17.95 -15.66 -24.99
C LYS A 248 17.25 -16.99 -24.69
N GLN A 249 17.81 -17.80 -23.80
CA GLN A 249 17.24 -19.09 -23.42
C GLN A 249 15.94 -18.91 -22.62
N TYR A 250 15.90 -17.93 -21.71
CA TYR A 250 14.74 -17.71 -20.83
C TYR A 250 13.62 -16.90 -21.48
N TYR A 251 13.93 -16.09 -22.49
CA TYR A 251 12.96 -15.34 -23.29
C TYR A 251 13.29 -15.45 -24.78
N PRO A 252 12.81 -16.51 -25.45
CA PRO A 252 13.18 -16.82 -26.83
C PRO A 252 12.45 -15.97 -27.89
N GLU A 253 11.39 -15.26 -27.49
CA GLU A 253 10.53 -14.50 -28.38
C GLU A 253 10.97 -13.04 -28.55
N PRO A 254 10.50 -12.34 -29.61
CA PRO A 254 10.79 -10.93 -29.80
C PRO A 254 10.25 -10.08 -28.67
N LEU A 255 11.02 -9.10 -28.27
CA LEU A 255 10.64 -8.02 -27.36
C LEU A 255 10.62 -6.69 -28.13
N ARG A 256 9.88 -5.74 -27.61
CA ARG A 256 9.93 -4.37 -28.07
C ARG A 256 10.84 -3.55 -27.16
N LEU A 257 11.74 -2.78 -27.75
CA LEU A 257 12.65 -1.87 -27.07
C LEU A 257 12.29 -0.44 -27.46
N VAL A 258 11.91 0.36 -26.46
CA VAL A 258 11.55 1.77 -26.62
C VAL A 258 12.57 2.62 -25.86
N LYS A 259 13.19 3.58 -26.58
CA LYS A 259 14.01 4.63 -25.96
C LYS A 259 13.24 5.93 -25.95
N TYR A 260 13.18 6.54 -24.81
CA TYR A 260 12.38 7.73 -24.52
C TYR A 260 13.21 8.78 -23.79
N TRP A 261 13.12 10.03 -24.23
CA TRP A 261 13.70 11.18 -23.56
C TRP A 261 12.67 11.81 -22.62
N ASP A 262 12.97 11.84 -21.34
CA ASP A 262 12.13 12.50 -20.33
C ASP A 262 12.62 13.94 -20.15
N GLU A 263 11.80 14.91 -20.58
CA GLU A 263 12.12 16.35 -20.50
C GLU A 263 12.15 16.83 -19.03
N GLU A 264 11.31 16.25 -18.15
CA GLU A 264 11.24 16.67 -16.73
C GLU A 264 12.48 16.21 -15.94
N GLN A 265 13.01 15.03 -16.28
CA GLN A 265 14.16 14.43 -15.62
C GLN A 265 15.47 14.62 -16.41
N GLU A 266 15.41 15.26 -17.58
CA GLU A 266 16.54 15.51 -18.49
C GLU A 266 17.39 14.27 -18.75
N ARG A 267 16.73 13.12 -18.98
CA ARG A 267 17.45 11.85 -19.20
C ARG A 267 16.74 10.87 -20.12
N GLU A 268 17.54 9.96 -20.70
CA GLU A 268 17.05 8.85 -21.50
C GLU A 268 16.62 7.66 -20.62
N PHE A 269 15.46 7.11 -20.95
CA PHE A 269 15.00 5.83 -20.47
C PHE A 269 14.97 4.81 -21.60
N THR A 270 15.36 3.58 -21.31
CA THR A 270 15.20 2.45 -22.23
C THR A 270 14.27 1.44 -21.58
N PHE A 271 13.17 1.11 -22.25
CA PHE A 271 12.17 0.16 -21.80
C PHE A 271 12.18 -1.08 -22.67
N ILE A 272 11.94 -2.24 -22.08
CA ILE A 272 11.60 -3.48 -22.78
C ILE A 272 10.18 -3.90 -22.40
N THR A 273 9.44 -4.39 -23.39
CA THR A 273 8.04 -4.80 -23.22
C THR A 273 7.65 -5.88 -24.24
N ASN A 274 6.67 -6.71 -23.89
CA ASN A 274 5.98 -7.59 -24.83
C ASN A 274 4.68 -6.96 -25.39
N ALA A 275 4.29 -5.77 -24.94
CA ALA A 275 3.11 -5.06 -25.40
C ALA A 275 3.37 -4.39 -26.78
N MET A 276 3.16 -5.15 -27.86
CA MET A 276 3.38 -4.69 -29.23
C MET A 276 2.28 -3.75 -29.75
N HIS A 277 1.08 -3.84 -29.18
CA HIS A 277 -0.15 -3.19 -29.62
C HIS A 277 -0.32 -1.75 -29.11
N ILE A 278 0.35 -1.36 -28.01
CA ILE A 278 0.27 0.00 -27.47
C ILE A 278 1.30 0.94 -28.11
N SER A 279 1.09 2.25 -28.05
CA SER A 279 2.04 3.23 -28.60
C SER A 279 3.32 3.32 -27.73
N ALA A 280 4.41 3.86 -28.28
CA ALA A 280 5.66 4.09 -27.54
C ALA A 280 5.47 5.14 -26.42
N LEU A 281 4.58 6.12 -26.61
CA LEU A 281 4.23 7.10 -25.58
C LEU A 281 3.47 6.45 -24.43
N GLN A 282 2.53 5.52 -24.72
CA GLN A 282 1.84 4.75 -23.66
C GLN A 282 2.82 3.90 -22.87
N VAL A 283 3.84 3.30 -23.50
CA VAL A 283 4.91 2.57 -22.75
C VAL A 283 5.63 3.50 -21.78
N ALA A 284 5.99 4.72 -22.20
CA ALA A 284 6.64 5.70 -21.33
C ALA A 284 5.71 6.20 -20.22
N GLU A 285 4.44 6.45 -20.53
CA GLU A 285 3.42 6.88 -19.59
C GLU A 285 3.15 5.81 -18.51
N LEU A 286 3.00 4.55 -18.90
CA LEU A 286 2.90 3.43 -17.97
C LEU A 286 4.08 3.41 -16.99
N TYR A 287 5.30 3.54 -17.51
CA TYR A 287 6.48 3.54 -16.65
C TYR A 287 6.54 4.78 -15.74
N LYS A 288 6.11 5.94 -16.22
CA LYS A 288 6.04 7.17 -15.40
C LYS A 288 5.16 6.95 -14.16
N ASN A 289 4.11 6.16 -14.28
CA ASN A 289 3.21 5.87 -13.15
C ASN A 289 3.77 4.87 -12.13
N ARG A 290 4.90 4.20 -12.40
CA ARG A 290 5.55 3.31 -11.45
C ARG A 290 5.86 3.99 -10.10
N TRP A 291 6.18 5.27 -10.12
CA TRP A 291 6.55 5.99 -8.91
C TRP A 291 5.40 6.11 -7.88
N GLN A 292 4.16 5.85 -8.27
CA GLN A 292 3.02 5.84 -7.36
C GLN A 292 3.18 4.81 -6.23
N VAL A 293 3.82 3.67 -6.50
CA VAL A 293 4.13 2.70 -5.44
C VAL A 293 5.15 3.25 -4.43
N GLU A 294 6.08 4.09 -4.88
CA GLU A 294 7.03 4.76 -3.97
C GLU A 294 6.33 5.81 -3.09
N LEU A 295 5.34 6.53 -3.64
CA LEU A 295 4.49 7.43 -2.87
C LEU A 295 3.67 6.67 -1.83
N PHE A 296 3.10 5.53 -2.21
CA PHE A 296 2.41 4.65 -1.27
C PHE A 296 3.35 4.21 -0.13
N PHE A 297 4.58 3.80 -0.43
CA PHE A 297 5.56 3.45 0.60
C PHE A 297 5.96 4.63 1.50
N LYS A 298 6.13 5.81 0.92
CA LYS A 298 6.38 7.04 1.68
C LYS A 298 5.23 7.31 2.63
N TRP A 299 4.01 7.23 2.12
CA TRP A 299 2.79 7.41 2.89
C TRP A 299 2.68 6.37 4.02
N LEU A 300 2.87 5.08 3.70
CA LEU A 300 2.82 3.98 4.67
C LEU A 300 3.84 4.18 5.81
N LYS A 301 5.07 4.59 5.48
CA LYS A 301 6.13 4.84 6.46
C LYS A 301 5.91 6.09 7.30
N GLN A 302 5.31 7.14 6.75
CA GLN A 302 5.13 8.42 7.43
C GLN A 302 3.89 8.44 8.31
N HIS A 303 2.81 7.84 7.84
CA HIS A 303 1.49 8.00 8.45
C HIS A 303 0.99 6.78 9.21
N LEU A 304 1.47 5.58 8.89
CA LEU A 304 1.04 4.35 9.53
C LEU A 304 2.13 3.69 10.40
N LYS A 305 3.02 4.47 10.96
CA LYS A 305 3.99 4.06 12.02
C LYS A 305 4.64 2.68 11.84
N ILE A 306 4.83 2.22 10.60
CA ILE A 306 5.53 0.95 10.35
C ILE A 306 7.06 1.04 10.50
N LYS A 307 7.60 2.22 10.83
CA LYS A 307 9.01 2.40 11.18
C LYS A 307 9.32 2.03 12.63
N ARG A 308 8.32 2.06 13.51
CA ARG A 308 8.44 1.73 14.94
C ARG A 308 7.38 0.68 15.28
N PHE A 309 7.81 -0.56 15.43
CA PHE A 309 6.91 -1.64 15.75
C PHE A 309 6.56 -1.67 17.25
N TRP A 310 5.30 -2.02 17.53
CA TRP A 310 4.75 -2.13 18.87
C TRP A 310 5.00 -3.49 19.52
N GLY A 311 5.60 -4.42 18.79
CA GLY A 311 6.06 -5.72 19.24
C GLY A 311 7.32 -6.13 18.49
N THR A 312 8.09 -7.06 19.06
CA THR A 312 9.42 -7.45 18.56
C THR A 312 9.43 -8.80 17.87
N THR A 313 8.38 -9.61 18.01
CA THR A 313 8.25 -10.89 17.30
C THR A 313 7.86 -10.69 15.86
N GLU A 314 8.21 -11.63 14.98
CA GLU A 314 7.80 -11.61 13.59
C GLU A 314 6.28 -11.51 13.45
N ASN A 315 5.55 -12.28 14.24
CA ASN A 315 4.09 -12.28 14.27
C ASN A 315 3.52 -10.89 14.59
N ALA A 316 4.03 -10.23 15.64
CA ALA A 316 3.59 -8.88 16.02
C ALA A 316 3.87 -7.83 14.93
N VAL A 317 5.01 -7.94 14.25
CA VAL A 317 5.38 -7.07 13.13
C VAL A 317 4.42 -7.26 11.95
N ARG A 318 4.13 -8.50 11.58
CA ARG A 318 3.17 -8.83 10.50
C ARG A 318 1.77 -8.32 10.83
N ILE A 319 1.26 -8.58 12.03
CA ILE A 319 -0.04 -8.08 12.50
C ILE A 319 -0.12 -6.56 12.37
N GLN A 320 0.91 -5.83 12.81
CA GLN A 320 0.91 -4.36 12.73
C GLN A 320 0.91 -3.86 11.29
N ILE A 321 1.65 -4.50 10.37
CA ILE A 321 1.65 -4.14 8.95
C ILE A 321 0.26 -4.36 8.34
N TYR A 322 -0.36 -5.51 8.59
CA TYR A 322 -1.71 -5.79 8.06
C TYR A 322 -2.77 -4.87 8.67
N ALA A 323 -2.67 -4.52 9.95
CA ALA A 323 -3.54 -3.52 10.57
C ALA A 323 -3.36 -2.12 9.94
N ALA A 324 -2.13 -1.76 9.57
CA ALA A 324 -1.84 -0.53 8.84
C ALA A 324 -2.44 -0.53 7.43
N ILE A 325 -2.38 -1.66 6.72
CA ILE A 325 -3.03 -1.85 5.42
C ILE A 325 -4.55 -1.74 5.55
N CYS A 326 -5.14 -2.35 6.59
CA CYS A 326 -6.57 -2.22 6.88
C CYS A 326 -6.97 -0.75 7.10
N ALA A 327 -6.16 0.02 7.84
CA ALA A 327 -6.41 1.45 8.06
C ALA A 327 -6.31 2.25 6.74
N TYR A 328 -5.34 1.93 5.89
CA TYR A 328 -5.22 2.54 4.56
C TYR A 328 -6.46 2.30 3.71
N CYS A 329 -6.87 1.04 3.56
CA CYS A 329 -8.03 0.67 2.77
C CYS A 329 -9.33 1.29 3.34
N LEU A 330 -9.47 1.34 4.66
CA LEU A 330 -10.62 1.98 5.31
C LEU A 330 -10.70 3.47 4.94
N VAL A 331 -9.57 4.20 5.00
CA VAL A 331 -9.53 5.62 4.62
C VAL A 331 -9.88 5.78 3.14
N ALA A 332 -9.35 4.95 2.25
CA ALA A 332 -9.66 5.00 0.82
C ALA A 332 -11.15 4.74 0.53
N ILE A 333 -11.74 3.74 1.20
CA ILE A 333 -13.19 3.45 1.09
C ILE A 333 -14.02 4.65 1.53
N ILE A 334 -13.67 5.29 2.65
CA ILE A 334 -14.39 6.45 3.18
C ILE A 334 -14.25 7.65 2.26
N GLN A 335 -13.04 7.91 1.73
CA GLN A 335 -12.82 8.98 0.75
C GLN A 335 -13.72 8.81 -0.47
N HIS A 336 -13.79 7.57 -0.99
CA HIS A 336 -14.63 7.25 -2.14
C HIS A 336 -16.14 7.37 -1.81
N ASP A 337 -16.63 6.68 -0.76
CA ASP A 337 -18.05 6.62 -0.42
C ASP A 337 -18.63 7.98 -0.01
N MET A 338 -17.80 8.85 0.54
CA MET A 338 -18.18 10.21 0.93
C MET A 338 -17.85 11.27 -0.13
N GLN A 339 -17.19 10.88 -1.24
CA GLN A 339 -16.75 11.78 -2.30
C GLN A 339 -15.92 12.96 -1.76
N LEU A 340 -14.95 12.66 -0.86
CA LEU A 340 -14.15 13.68 -0.19
C LEU A 340 -13.16 14.33 -1.16
N ASN A 341 -13.29 15.62 -1.36
CA ASN A 341 -12.32 16.42 -2.11
C ASN A 341 -11.14 16.84 -1.23
N ARG A 342 -10.46 15.85 -0.60
CA ARG A 342 -9.28 16.02 0.26
C ARG A 342 -8.26 14.93 -0.07
N SER A 343 -6.99 15.24 0.07
CA SER A 343 -5.94 14.22 -0.02
C SER A 343 -6.02 13.22 1.14
N THR A 344 -5.55 11.99 0.92
CA THR A 344 -5.46 10.97 1.99
C THR A 344 -4.65 11.48 3.20
N TYR A 345 -3.65 12.33 2.95
CA TYR A 345 -2.88 12.98 4.00
C TYR A 345 -3.75 13.89 4.88
N GLU A 346 -4.52 14.79 4.27
CA GLU A 346 -5.42 15.69 5.03
C GLU A 346 -6.47 14.90 5.83
N VAL A 347 -7.04 13.85 5.23
CA VAL A 347 -8.01 12.97 5.93
C VAL A 347 -7.37 12.36 7.18
N LEU A 348 -6.15 11.81 7.07
CA LEU A 348 -5.45 11.24 8.22
C LEU A 348 -5.10 12.28 9.29
N GLN A 349 -4.65 13.48 8.90
CA GLN A 349 -4.36 14.54 9.86
C GLN A 349 -5.61 14.93 10.65
N ILE A 350 -6.74 15.12 9.97
CA ILE A 350 -8.02 15.40 10.61
C ILE A 350 -8.42 14.24 11.55
N LEU A 351 -8.35 12.99 11.07
CA LEU A 351 -8.68 11.83 11.89
C LEU A 351 -7.77 11.71 13.12
N SER A 352 -6.49 12.04 12.99
CA SER A 352 -5.51 11.86 14.06
C SER A 352 -5.87 12.63 15.35
N ILE A 353 -6.61 13.71 15.23
CA ILE A 353 -7.04 14.56 16.36
C ILE A 353 -8.52 14.39 16.71
N SER A 354 -9.36 13.83 15.84
CA SER A 354 -10.82 13.86 15.95
C SER A 354 -11.46 12.51 16.29
N LEU A 355 -10.70 11.42 16.40
CA LEU A 355 -11.25 10.06 16.58
C LEU A 355 -12.22 9.91 17.75
N THR A 356 -12.05 10.71 18.78
CA THR A 356 -12.84 10.69 20.02
C THR A 356 -13.90 11.81 20.09
N ASP A 357 -14.12 12.52 18.99
CA ASP A 357 -15.18 13.52 18.88
C ASP A 357 -16.50 12.88 18.45
N LYS A 358 -17.62 13.56 18.70
CA LYS A 358 -18.94 13.11 18.27
C LYS A 358 -19.44 13.80 17.01
N THR A 359 -18.53 14.42 16.27
CA THR A 359 -18.84 15.07 15.00
C THR A 359 -19.21 14.03 13.94
N HIS A 360 -20.20 14.32 13.12
CA HIS A 360 -20.50 13.45 11.98
C HIS A 360 -19.37 13.48 10.94
N LEU A 361 -19.00 12.33 10.36
CA LEU A 361 -17.87 12.24 9.42
C LEU A 361 -17.97 13.23 8.26
N ARG A 362 -19.16 13.43 7.67
CA ARG A 362 -19.36 14.43 6.60
C ARG A 362 -19.01 15.84 7.07
N ASP A 363 -19.51 16.22 8.24
CA ASP A 363 -19.27 17.55 8.80
C ASP A 363 -17.80 17.76 9.14
N LEU A 364 -17.12 16.71 9.57
CA LEU A 364 -15.70 16.72 9.90
C LEU A 364 -14.83 17.02 8.67
N PHE A 365 -15.23 16.53 7.49
CA PHE A 365 -14.44 16.71 6.26
C PHE A 365 -14.91 17.83 5.35
N ASP A 366 -16.02 18.51 5.69
CA ASP A 366 -16.57 19.61 4.90
C ASP A 366 -15.67 20.85 4.96
N LYS A 367 -15.13 21.26 3.80
CA LYS A 367 -14.31 22.49 3.68
C LYS A 367 -15.14 23.77 3.68
N THR A 368 -16.43 23.71 3.32
CA THR A 368 -17.26 24.90 3.18
C THR A 368 -17.54 25.56 4.50
N LYS A 369 -17.60 24.81 5.62
CA LYS A 369 -17.75 25.38 6.95
C LYS A 369 -16.58 26.30 7.35
N PHE A 370 -15.34 26.00 6.94
CA PHE A 370 -14.17 26.83 7.21
C PHE A 370 -14.17 28.14 6.41
N GLN A 371 -14.75 28.16 5.21
CA GLN A 371 -14.88 29.40 4.42
C GLN A 371 -15.94 30.33 5.02
N ASN A 372 -17.08 29.78 5.44
CA ASN A 372 -18.13 30.55 6.09
C ASN A 372 -17.70 31.19 7.42
N ASP A 373 -16.82 30.52 8.19
CA ASP A 373 -16.27 31.09 9.42
C ASP A 373 -15.27 32.22 9.13
N LYS A 374 -14.48 32.16 8.07
CA LYS A 374 -13.62 33.25 7.62
C LYS A 374 -14.44 34.47 7.13
N GLU A 375 -15.53 34.23 6.44
CA GLU A 375 -16.46 35.29 5.98
C GLU A 375 -17.24 35.91 7.15
N ARG A 376 -17.59 35.11 8.19
CA ARG A 376 -18.25 35.64 9.41
C ARG A 376 -17.36 36.52 10.27
N PHE A 377 -16.05 36.27 10.31
CA PHE A 377 -15.13 37.02 11.16
C PHE A 377 -14.41 38.16 10.42
N GLY A 378 -14.63 38.35 9.12
CA GLY A 378 -14.02 39.40 8.30
C GLY A 378 -12.47 39.33 8.25
N PRO A 379 -11.82 40.22 7.50
CA PRO A 379 -10.37 40.22 7.35
C PRO A 379 -9.57 40.52 8.62
N ASN A 380 -10.23 40.92 9.72
CA ASN A 380 -9.61 41.28 11.02
C ASN A 380 -9.97 40.28 12.15
N GLY A 381 -10.45 39.08 11.85
CA GLY A 381 -10.62 38.02 12.85
C GLY A 381 -9.27 37.65 13.49
N PRO A 382 -9.25 37.22 14.78
CA PRO A 382 -8.00 36.88 15.47
C PRO A 382 -7.25 35.82 14.69
N SER A 383 -6.04 36.18 14.22
CA SER A 383 -5.11 35.23 13.56
C SER A 383 -4.69 34.17 14.58
N LEU A 384 -5.13 32.92 14.38
CA LEU A 384 -4.77 31.80 15.21
C LEU A 384 -3.35 31.25 14.94
N PHE A 385 -2.52 32.01 14.17
CA PHE A 385 -1.15 31.62 13.86
C PHE A 385 -0.21 32.82 14.00
N ASN A 386 0.09 33.17 15.24
CA ASN A 386 1.31 33.83 15.63
C ASN A 386 1.90 33.05 16.80
N PHE A 387 2.69 32.03 16.49
CA PHE A 387 3.78 31.50 17.32
C PHE A 387 4.78 30.78 16.39
#